data_7b9fd69e3f9197e8334030b8ae0d4d41
#
_entry.id   7b9fd69e3f9197e8334030b8ae0d4d41
#
_cell.length_a   1.000
_cell.length_b   1.000
_cell.length_c   1.000
_cell.angle_alpha   90.00
_cell.angle_beta   90.00
_cell.angle_gamma   90.00
#
_symmetry.space_group_name_H-M   'P 1'
#
loop_
_entity.id
_entity.type
_entity.pdbx_description
1 polymer ?
#
loop_
_entity_poly.entity_id
_entity_poly.type
_entity_poly.pdbx_seq_one_letter_code
_entity_poly.pdbx_strand_id
1 'polypeptide(L)'
;YHRGIDIAVPVGTEVYAAHDGIVQAAAYDRHYGNYVALEHNGYVTKYAHMNRLDVSEGQTVKKGERIGVTGNSGSSLGSQLHLECLYQGEYYNPIFYFEVGEGTLYGEGATGSGGGASGNVTPPESYDDASVEALIREAEKYLGYPYVWGGSTPATSFDCSGFVCWTFTASGVHNLPRTTAQGIYNQCTPVSPSQAKAGDIIFFTGTYNSAGPVSHVGIYCGEGVMIHCGDPIRYANINTPYWQKHFYSFGRLR
;
A
#
# COMPACT_ATOMS: atom_id res chain seq x y z
N TYR A 1 -5.09 -6.53 -18.04
CA TYR A 1 -5.10 -6.32 -16.58
C TYR A 1 -3.65 -6.15 -16.11
N HIS A 2 -3.27 -4.96 -15.61
CA HIS A 2 -1.94 -4.66 -15.08
C HIS A 2 -1.86 -5.12 -13.63
N ARG A 3 -0.97 -6.07 -13.33
CA ARG A 3 -0.92 -6.80 -12.05
C ARG A 3 0.03 -6.20 -11.02
N GLY A 4 0.72 -5.11 -11.37
CA GLY A 4 1.72 -4.45 -10.54
C GLY A 4 1.79 -2.96 -10.79
N ILE A 5 2.95 -2.39 -10.55
CA ILE A 5 3.29 -1.01 -10.89
C ILE A 5 4.50 -0.97 -11.82
N ASP A 6 4.51 0.00 -12.74
CA ASP A 6 5.65 0.29 -13.58
C ASP A 6 6.39 1.52 -13.06
N ILE A 7 7.64 1.32 -12.73
CA ILE A 7 8.53 2.37 -12.20
C ILE A 7 9.45 2.79 -13.35
N ALA A 8 9.18 3.96 -13.93
CA ALA A 8 9.97 4.51 -15.02
C ALA A 8 11.37 4.92 -14.53
N VAL A 9 12.38 4.17 -14.93
CA VAL A 9 13.78 4.38 -14.55
C VAL A 9 14.70 4.05 -15.74
N PRO A 10 15.90 4.65 -15.84
CA PRO A 10 16.87 4.33 -16.88
C PRO A 10 17.27 2.86 -16.87
N VAL A 11 17.59 2.30 -18.05
CA VAL A 11 18.23 0.98 -18.15
C VAL A 11 19.54 0.97 -17.38
N GLY A 12 19.78 -0.10 -16.60
CA GLY A 12 20.98 -0.24 -15.80
C GLY A 12 20.88 0.33 -14.38
N THR A 13 19.71 0.87 -13.98
CA THR A 13 19.44 1.25 -12.59
C THR A 13 19.49 0.01 -11.71
N GLU A 14 20.18 0.06 -10.59
CA GLU A 14 20.28 -1.08 -9.66
C GLU A 14 18.93 -1.39 -9.02
N VAL A 15 18.65 -2.69 -8.88
CA VAL A 15 17.43 -3.23 -8.26
C VAL A 15 17.83 -3.99 -7.01
N TYR A 16 17.14 -3.71 -5.91
CA TYR A 16 17.43 -4.27 -4.60
C TYR A 16 16.24 -5.05 -4.05
N ALA A 17 16.53 -6.08 -3.23
CA ALA A 17 15.52 -6.84 -2.53
C ALA A 17 14.75 -5.95 -1.54
N ALA A 18 13.44 -5.95 -1.62
CA ALA A 18 12.59 -5.15 -0.74
C ALA A 18 12.56 -5.66 0.70
N HIS A 19 12.76 -6.96 0.89
CA HIS A 19 12.77 -7.64 2.18
C HIS A 19 13.79 -8.77 2.20
N ASP A 20 14.09 -9.29 3.39
CA ASP A 20 14.79 -10.57 3.55
C ASP A 20 13.94 -11.67 2.92
N GLY A 21 14.55 -12.59 2.20
CA GLY A 21 13.79 -13.67 1.56
C GLY A 21 14.65 -14.68 0.82
N ILE A 22 13.97 -15.57 0.12
CA ILE A 22 14.59 -16.60 -0.74
C ILE A 22 14.20 -16.33 -2.18
N VAL A 23 15.15 -16.39 -3.08
CA VAL A 23 14.92 -16.29 -4.53
C VAL A 23 14.11 -17.50 -4.98
N GLN A 24 12.82 -17.33 -5.21
CA GLN A 24 11.91 -18.35 -5.72
C GLN A 24 12.12 -18.61 -7.22
N ALA A 25 12.49 -17.57 -7.96
CA ALA A 25 12.85 -17.67 -9.37
C ALA A 25 13.80 -16.52 -9.77
N ALA A 26 14.78 -16.84 -10.61
CA ALA A 26 15.63 -15.89 -11.32
C ALA A 26 15.74 -16.42 -12.77
N ALA A 27 14.88 -15.91 -13.68
CA ALA A 27 14.63 -16.54 -14.97
C ALA A 27 14.24 -15.53 -16.05
N TYR A 28 14.06 -16.04 -17.26
CA TYR A 28 13.46 -15.29 -18.37
C TYR A 28 12.09 -15.86 -18.72
N ASP A 29 11.12 -14.98 -18.87
CA ASP A 29 9.79 -15.27 -19.38
C ASP A 29 9.45 -14.31 -20.54
N ARG A 30 8.68 -14.76 -21.54
CA ARG A 30 8.36 -13.94 -22.71
C ARG A 30 7.60 -12.67 -22.33
N HIS A 31 6.78 -12.70 -21.29
CA HIS A 31 5.96 -11.59 -20.83
C HIS A 31 6.77 -10.68 -19.89
N TYR A 32 7.37 -11.25 -18.85
CA TYR A 32 8.12 -10.52 -17.84
C TYR A 32 9.55 -10.14 -18.26
N GLY A 33 10.09 -10.72 -19.34
CA GLY A 33 11.51 -10.60 -19.66
C GLY A 33 12.37 -11.31 -18.61
N ASN A 34 13.55 -10.79 -18.32
CA ASN A 34 14.32 -11.24 -17.16
C ASN A 34 13.62 -10.76 -15.88
N TYR A 35 13.41 -11.67 -14.96
CA TYR A 35 12.74 -11.36 -13.70
C TYR A 35 13.33 -12.11 -12.50
N VAL A 36 13.20 -11.51 -11.32
CA VAL A 36 13.45 -12.14 -10.03
C VAL A 36 12.12 -12.19 -9.27
N ALA A 37 11.82 -13.33 -8.65
CA ALA A 37 10.74 -13.48 -7.69
C ALA A 37 11.33 -13.85 -6.33
N LEU A 38 11.03 -13.08 -5.30
CA LEU A 38 11.50 -13.28 -3.92
C LEU A 38 10.33 -13.71 -3.03
N GLU A 39 10.49 -14.79 -2.31
CA GLU A 39 9.54 -15.24 -1.29
C GLU A 39 9.90 -14.66 0.08
N HIS A 40 8.93 -14.10 0.78
CA HIS A 40 9.06 -13.41 2.07
C HIS A 40 7.89 -13.78 2.98
N ASN A 41 8.00 -14.80 3.81
CA ASN A 41 6.95 -15.17 4.79
C ASN A 41 5.54 -15.29 4.18
N GLY A 42 5.43 -15.96 3.03
CA GLY A 42 4.17 -16.15 2.31
C GLY A 42 3.83 -15.04 1.31
N TYR A 43 4.61 -13.96 1.25
CA TYR A 43 4.55 -12.96 0.19
C TYR A 43 5.57 -13.26 -0.90
N VAL A 44 5.24 -12.87 -2.12
CA VAL A 44 6.18 -12.89 -3.24
C VAL A 44 6.26 -11.50 -3.85
N THR A 45 7.48 -10.97 -3.94
CA THR A 45 7.75 -9.77 -4.75
C THR A 45 8.40 -10.18 -6.06
N LYS A 46 7.87 -9.71 -7.19
CA LYS A 46 8.41 -9.99 -8.51
C LYS A 46 8.91 -8.72 -9.17
N TYR A 47 10.16 -8.76 -9.62
CA TYR A 47 10.89 -7.65 -10.26
C TYR A 47 11.13 -8.05 -11.72
N ALA A 48 10.48 -7.38 -12.66
CA ALA A 48 10.46 -7.78 -14.07
C ALA A 48 11.01 -6.71 -15.02
N HIS A 49 11.18 -7.07 -16.28
CA HIS A 49 11.79 -6.30 -17.37
C HIS A 49 13.25 -5.93 -17.14
N MET A 50 13.95 -6.74 -16.31
CA MET A 50 15.35 -6.51 -15.96
C MET A 50 16.28 -6.76 -17.15
N ASN A 51 17.43 -6.10 -17.13
CA ASN A 51 18.50 -6.32 -18.10
C ASN A 51 19.45 -7.45 -17.65
N ARG A 52 19.73 -7.51 -16.35
CA ARG A 52 20.61 -8.51 -15.74
C ARG A 52 20.10 -8.92 -14.37
N LEU A 53 20.23 -10.19 -14.08
CA LEU A 53 19.96 -10.78 -12.76
C LEU A 53 21.30 -11.05 -12.08
N ASP A 54 21.45 -10.64 -10.83
CA ASP A 54 22.66 -10.81 -10.02
C ASP A 54 22.50 -11.92 -8.95
N VAL A 55 21.35 -12.61 -8.95
CA VAL A 55 20.99 -13.68 -8.02
C VAL A 55 20.51 -14.92 -8.75
N SER A 56 20.50 -16.05 -8.05
CA SER A 56 20.06 -17.34 -8.57
C SER A 56 18.95 -17.93 -7.70
N GLU A 57 18.12 -18.78 -8.29
CA GLU A 57 17.07 -19.52 -7.58
C GLU A 57 17.64 -20.29 -6.37
N GLY A 58 16.92 -20.23 -5.25
CA GLY A 58 17.32 -20.82 -3.97
C GLY A 58 18.27 -19.96 -3.13
N GLN A 59 18.80 -18.87 -3.66
CA GLN A 59 19.67 -17.95 -2.91
C GLN A 59 18.85 -17.21 -1.84
N THR A 60 19.42 -17.10 -0.62
CA THR A 60 18.89 -16.22 0.40
C THR A 60 19.43 -14.80 0.18
N VAL A 61 18.57 -13.81 0.22
CA VAL A 61 18.92 -12.39 0.09
C VAL A 61 18.44 -11.60 1.31
N LYS A 62 19.14 -10.52 1.60
CA LYS A 62 18.77 -9.57 2.64
C LYS A 62 18.07 -8.35 2.04
N LYS A 63 17.21 -7.70 2.81
CA LYS A 63 16.64 -6.40 2.46
C LYS A 63 17.76 -5.43 2.07
N GLY A 64 17.62 -4.79 0.90
CA GLY A 64 18.63 -3.89 0.35
C GLY A 64 19.82 -4.59 -0.32
N GLU A 65 19.82 -5.90 -0.46
CA GLU A 65 20.80 -6.63 -1.27
C GLU A 65 20.48 -6.46 -2.76
N ARG A 66 21.49 -6.17 -3.58
CA ARG A 66 21.30 -6.00 -5.01
C ARG A 66 20.96 -7.33 -5.68
N ILE A 67 19.86 -7.34 -6.44
CA ILE A 67 19.35 -8.51 -7.14
C ILE A 67 19.47 -8.43 -8.66
N GLY A 68 19.88 -7.26 -9.18
CA GLY A 68 20.13 -7.05 -10.61
C GLY A 68 20.04 -5.61 -11.02
N VAL A 69 19.77 -5.37 -12.30
CA VAL A 69 19.60 -4.02 -12.87
C VAL A 69 18.40 -3.97 -13.81
N THR A 70 17.76 -2.80 -13.87
CA THR A 70 16.61 -2.53 -14.72
C THR A 70 16.94 -2.62 -16.21
N GLY A 71 15.92 -2.88 -17.02
CA GLY A 71 16.06 -3.01 -18.45
C GLY A 71 14.82 -2.62 -19.23
N ASN A 72 14.63 -3.32 -20.35
CA ASN A 72 13.48 -3.22 -21.22
C ASN A 72 13.23 -4.59 -21.89
N SER A 73 13.42 -5.67 -21.14
CA SER A 73 13.27 -7.04 -21.65
C SER A 73 11.83 -7.53 -21.60
N GLY A 74 11.47 -8.54 -22.40
CA GLY A 74 10.12 -9.07 -22.48
C GLY A 74 9.13 -8.16 -23.17
N SER A 75 7.88 -8.14 -22.72
CA SER A 75 6.79 -7.34 -23.29
C SER A 75 6.70 -5.92 -22.70
N SER A 76 7.83 -5.28 -22.45
CA SER A 76 7.89 -3.92 -21.90
C SER A 76 7.67 -2.85 -23.00
N LEU A 77 6.99 -1.77 -22.66
CA LEU A 77 6.74 -0.62 -23.54
C LEU A 77 7.82 0.48 -23.40
N GLY A 78 8.80 0.30 -22.54
CA GLY A 78 9.87 1.26 -22.29
C GLY A 78 10.81 0.83 -21.18
N SER A 79 11.81 1.66 -20.88
CA SER A 79 12.73 1.42 -19.77
C SER A 79 12.00 1.60 -18.45
N GLN A 80 11.84 0.50 -17.71
CA GLN A 80 11.09 0.47 -16.46
C GLN A 80 11.47 -0.75 -15.61
N LEU A 81 11.14 -0.69 -14.33
CA LEU A 81 11.01 -1.84 -13.47
C LEU A 81 9.51 -2.13 -13.28
N HIS A 82 9.06 -3.31 -13.69
CA HIS A 82 7.73 -3.79 -13.34
C HIS A 82 7.82 -4.54 -12.01
N LEU A 83 7.04 -4.09 -11.02
CA LEU A 83 7.02 -4.65 -9.68
C LEU A 83 5.64 -5.19 -9.35
N GLU A 84 5.57 -6.48 -8.99
CA GLU A 84 4.36 -7.14 -8.49
C GLU A 84 4.54 -7.59 -7.05
N CYS A 85 3.45 -7.61 -6.31
CA CYS A 85 3.35 -8.25 -5.00
C CYS A 85 2.23 -9.27 -4.99
N LEU A 86 2.50 -10.45 -4.44
CA LEU A 86 1.53 -11.54 -4.28
C LEU A 86 1.53 -12.03 -2.83
N TYR A 87 0.38 -12.44 -2.34
CA TYR A 87 0.21 -13.18 -1.10
C TYR A 87 -0.73 -14.36 -1.35
N GLN A 88 -0.29 -15.57 -1.04
CA GLN A 88 -1.04 -16.79 -1.31
C GLN A 88 -1.54 -16.92 -2.77
N GLY A 89 -0.78 -16.38 -3.72
CA GLY A 89 -1.09 -16.42 -5.15
C GLY A 89 -1.98 -15.28 -5.67
N GLU A 90 -2.51 -14.44 -4.79
CA GLU A 90 -3.32 -13.27 -5.16
C GLU A 90 -2.45 -12.02 -5.29
N TYR A 91 -2.76 -11.16 -6.30
CA TYR A 91 -2.00 -9.95 -6.58
C TYR A 91 -2.44 -8.78 -5.72
N TYR A 92 -1.46 -8.05 -5.21
CA TYR A 92 -1.63 -6.85 -4.41
C TYR A 92 -1.03 -5.64 -5.11
N ASN A 93 -1.55 -4.46 -4.78
CA ASN A 93 -0.93 -3.23 -5.27
C ASN A 93 0.39 -2.97 -4.50
N PRO A 94 1.55 -3.00 -5.17
CA PRO A 94 2.85 -2.80 -4.54
C PRO A 94 2.99 -1.48 -3.76
N ILE A 95 2.25 -0.45 -4.12
CA ILE A 95 2.26 0.86 -3.45
C ILE A 95 1.90 0.75 -1.96
N PHE A 96 1.03 -0.18 -1.60
CA PHE A 96 0.67 -0.41 -0.20
C PHE A 96 1.69 -1.25 0.56
N TYR A 97 2.56 -1.96 -0.17
CA TYR A 97 3.60 -2.80 0.40
C TYR A 97 4.91 -2.01 0.63
N PHE A 98 5.15 -0.99 -0.19
CA PHE A 98 6.34 -0.16 -0.11
C PHE A 98 5.99 1.28 0.24
N GLU A 99 6.76 1.89 1.15
CA GLU A 99 6.75 3.34 1.32
C GLU A 99 7.47 3.96 0.12
N VAL A 100 6.71 4.40 -0.87
CA VAL A 100 7.25 5.14 -2.01
C VAL A 100 7.33 6.61 -1.63
N GLY A 101 8.48 7.05 -1.13
CA GLY A 101 8.80 8.47 -1.02
C GLY A 101 9.22 9.05 -2.37
N GLU A 102 8.96 10.33 -2.64
CA GLU A 102 9.56 11.00 -3.81
C GLU A 102 11.08 10.93 -3.69
N GLY A 103 11.74 10.32 -4.68
CA GLY A 103 13.20 10.21 -4.77
C GLY A 103 13.84 9.01 -4.08
N THR A 104 13.09 8.15 -3.41
CA THR A 104 13.58 6.86 -2.91
C THR A 104 13.22 5.70 -3.82
N LEU A 105 13.50 5.81 -5.08
CA LEU A 105 13.74 4.66 -5.91
C LEU A 105 15.12 4.12 -5.51
N TYR A 106 15.12 3.06 -4.74
CA TYR A 106 16.20 2.20 -4.36
C TYR A 106 17.50 2.42 -5.11
N GLY A 107 18.47 3.11 -4.54
CA GLY A 107 19.72 3.28 -5.25
C GLY A 107 20.76 4.19 -4.63
N GLU A 108 20.56 4.81 -3.49
CA GLU A 108 21.66 5.49 -2.81
C GLU A 108 21.85 4.93 -1.41
N GLY A 109 22.88 4.08 -1.33
CA GLY A 109 23.64 3.85 -0.12
C GLY A 109 22.85 3.41 1.10
N ALA A 110 22.62 2.12 1.24
CA ALA A 110 22.39 1.51 2.54
C ALA A 110 23.65 1.60 3.44
N THR A 111 24.19 2.77 3.60
CA THR A 111 25.08 3.12 4.71
C THR A 111 24.33 4.12 5.55
N GLY A 112 23.82 3.65 6.63
CA GLY A 112 23.28 4.28 7.79
C GLY A 112 22.96 5.76 7.72
N SER A 113 21.80 6.13 8.27
CA SER A 113 21.49 7.50 8.67
C SER A 113 21.05 8.43 7.54
N GLY A 114 20.04 8.05 6.81
CA GLY A 114 19.27 8.95 5.97
C GLY A 114 17.83 8.91 6.48
N GLY A 115 17.53 9.73 7.48
CA GLY A 115 16.18 9.90 8.01
C GLY A 115 15.27 10.53 6.98
N GLY A 116 14.69 9.72 6.13
CA GLY A 116 13.34 9.93 5.70
C GLY A 116 12.50 9.41 6.86
N ALA A 117 11.97 10.29 7.68
CA ALA A 117 11.28 9.96 8.89
C ALA A 117 10.09 9.05 8.62
N SER A 118 10.29 7.72 8.70
CA SER A 118 9.34 6.86 9.34
C SER A 118 9.43 7.22 10.83
N GLY A 119 9.07 8.44 11.16
CA GLY A 119 8.66 8.74 12.50
C GLY A 119 7.49 7.81 12.75
N ASN A 120 7.51 7.07 13.85
CA ASN A 120 6.35 6.36 14.34
C ASN A 120 5.16 7.32 14.17
N VAL A 121 4.32 7.02 13.17
CA VAL A 121 3.10 7.80 12.94
C VAL A 121 2.16 7.34 14.04
N THR A 122 2.08 8.12 15.09
CA THR A 122 1.21 7.85 16.22
C THR A 122 -0.03 8.74 16.10
N PRO A 123 -1.22 8.18 16.26
CA PRO A 123 -2.44 8.97 16.39
C PRO A 123 -2.43 9.71 17.72
N PRO A 124 -3.36 10.66 17.95
CA PRO A 124 -3.62 11.21 19.26
C PRO A 124 -3.83 10.10 20.31
N GLU A 125 -3.31 10.28 21.52
CA GLU A 125 -3.39 9.26 22.58
C GLU A 125 -4.84 9.00 23.07
N SER A 126 -5.73 9.99 22.89
CA SER A 126 -7.14 9.90 23.27
C SER A 126 -7.99 10.88 22.44
N TYR A 127 -9.28 10.63 22.42
CA TYR A 127 -10.28 11.46 21.74
C TYR A 127 -11.35 11.90 22.72
N ASP A 128 -11.71 13.19 22.69
CA ASP A 128 -12.79 13.74 23.53
C ASP A 128 -14.18 13.18 23.15
N ASP A 129 -14.37 12.77 21.90
CA ASP A 129 -15.60 12.14 21.41
C ASP A 129 -15.52 10.62 21.61
N ALA A 130 -16.35 10.10 22.51
CA ALA A 130 -16.42 8.68 22.83
C ALA A 130 -16.73 7.79 21.61
N SER A 131 -17.44 8.31 20.60
CA SER A 131 -17.72 7.59 19.35
C SER A 131 -16.46 7.47 18.50
N VAL A 132 -15.65 8.53 18.45
CA VAL A 132 -14.36 8.51 17.75
C VAL A 132 -13.39 7.57 18.45
N GLU A 133 -13.33 7.63 19.78
CA GLU A 133 -12.50 6.69 20.57
C GLU A 133 -12.91 5.24 20.31
N ALA A 134 -14.21 4.93 20.32
CA ALA A 134 -14.71 3.58 20.03
C ALA A 134 -14.34 3.12 18.61
N LEU A 135 -14.47 4.01 17.60
CA LEU A 135 -14.14 3.74 16.21
C LEU A 135 -12.66 3.41 16.04
N ILE A 136 -11.78 4.25 16.59
CA ILE A 136 -10.32 4.06 16.46
C ILE A 136 -9.87 2.82 17.24
N ARG A 137 -10.38 2.58 18.45
CA ARG A 137 -10.09 1.36 19.22
C ARG A 137 -10.55 0.09 18.48
N GLU A 138 -11.66 0.14 17.77
CA GLU A 138 -12.06 -0.98 16.92
C GLU A 138 -11.08 -1.19 15.76
N ALA A 139 -10.69 -0.12 15.08
CA ALA A 139 -9.73 -0.17 13.98
C ALA A 139 -8.36 -0.75 14.40
N GLU A 140 -7.88 -0.37 15.57
CA GLU A 140 -6.59 -0.79 16.14
C GLU A 140 -6.48 -2.30 16.36
N LYS A 141 -7.60 -3.01 16.58
CA LYS A 141 -7.59 -4.47 16.75
C LYS A 141 -7.04 -5.21 15.53
N TYR A 142 -7.04 -4.57 14.39
CA TYR A 142 -6.65 -5.16 13.10
C TYR A 142 -5.30 -4.65 12.60
N LEU A 143 -4.57 -3.85 13.38
CA LEU A 143 -3.22 -3.42 13.03
C LEU A 143 -2.34 -4.64 12.71
N GLY A 144 -1.61 -4.58 11.61
CA GLY A 144 -0.77 -5.68 11.14
C GLY A 144 -1.49 -6.74 10.30
N TYR A 145 -2.83 -6.66 10.14
CA TYR A 145 -3.55 -7.58 9.24
C TYR A 145 -3.18 -7.29 7.79
N PRO A 146 -2.94 -8.34 6.97
CA PRO A 146 -2.60 -8.16 5.55
C PRO A 146 -3.78 -7.62 4.75
N TYR A 147 -3.48 -6.96 3.64
CA TYR A 147 -4.50 -6.57 2.68
C TYR A 147 -5.01 -7.80 1.91
N VAL A 148 -6.33 -7.98 1.83
CA VAL A 148 -6.96 -9.02 1.01
C VAL A 148 -8.02 -8.41 0.12
N TRP A 149 -7.86 -8.48 -1.18
CA TRP A 149 -8.82 -7.95 -2.15
C TRP A 149 -10.20 -8.57 -1.96
N GLY A 150 -11.22 -7.70 -1.77
CA GLY A 150 -12.58 -8.15 -1.45
C GLY A 150 -12.79 -8.61 -0.01
N GLY A 151 -11.74 -8.69 0.79
CA GLY A 151 -11.79 -9.02 2.20
C GLY A 151 -12.64 -8.01 2.99
N SER A 152 -13.41 -8.50 3.97
CA SER A 152 -14.39 -7.67 4.67
C SER A 152 -14.69 -8.09 6.10
N THR A 153 -13.95 -9.07 6.64
CA THR A 153 -14.13 -9.58 8.00
C THR A 153 -12.78 -9.95 8.61
N PRO A 154 -12.65 -10.02 9.94
CA PRO A 154 -11.41 -10.47 10.57
C PRO A 154 -10.95 -11.87 10.14
N ALA A 155 -11.89 -12.73 9.76
CA ALA A 155 -11.57 -14.09 9.32
C ALA A 155 -10.94 -14.15 7.92
N THR A 156 -11.27 -13.18 7.06
CA THR A 156 -10.80 -13.10 5.67
C THR A 156 -9.73 -12.04 5.49
N SER A 157 -9.41 -11.25 6.54
CA SER A 157 -8.77 -9.95 6.45
C SER A 157 -9.61 -8.95 5.61
N PHE A 158 -9.02 -7.86 5.16
CA PHE A 158 -9.77 -6.72 4.62
C PHE A 158 -9.13 -6.17 3.34
N ASP A 159 -9.95 -5.58 2.47
CA ASP A 159 -9.51 -4.50 1.59
C ASP A 159 -9.78 -3.13 2.24
N CYS A 160 -9.41 -2.04 1.57
CA CYS A 160 -9.54 -0.69 2.14
C CYS A 160 -10.98 -0.34 2.52
N SER A 161 -11.94 -0.66 1.68
CA SER A 161 -13.36 -0.39 1.92
C SER A 161 -14.00 -1.39 2.88
N GLY A 162 -13.58 -2.65 2.84
CA GLY A 162 -14.03 -3.67 3.78
C GLY A 162 -13.62 -3.36 5.21
N PHE A 163 -12.39 -2.89 5.40
CA PHE A 163 -11.89 -2.42 6.68
C PHE A 163 -12.74 -1.28 7.26
N VAL A 164 -12.97 -0.23 6.47
CA VAL A 164 -13.79 0.92 6.92
C VAL A 164 -15.23 0.49 7.21
N CYS A 165 -15.87 -0.28 6.33
CA CYS A 165 -17.23 -0.78 6.56
C CYS A 165 -17.34 -1.61 7.83
N TRP A 166 -16.40 -2.54 8.04
CA TRP A 166 -16.36 -3.36 9.24
C TRP A 166 -16.18 -2.53 10.50
N THR A 167 -15.18 -1.66 10.51
CA THR A 167 -14.79 -0.87 11.69
C THR A 167 -15.95 0.02 12.16
N PHE A 168 -16.61 0.74 11.25
CA PHE A 168 -17.77 1.57 11.59
C PHE A 168 -18.93 0.74 12.14
N THR A 169 -19.19 -0.42 11.56
CA THR A 169 -20.30 -1.30 11.98
C THR A 169 -19.98 -1.99 13.32
N ALA A 170 -18.78 -2.55 13.47
CA ALA A 170 -18.37 -3.27 14.66
C ALA A 170 -18.18 -2.38 15.89
N SER A 171 -17.75 -1.13 15.70
CA SER A 171 -17.69 -0.13 16.76
C SER A 171 -19.06 0.35 17.24
N GLY A 172 -20.13 0.10 16.48
CA GLY A 172 -21.48 0.59 16.74
C GLY A 172 -21.67 2.08 16.43
N VAL A 173 -20.67 2.75 15.85
CA VAL A 173 -20.74 4.19 15.54
C VAL A 173 -21.66 4.47 14.36
N HIS A 174 -21.63 3.62 13.35
CA HIS A 174 -22.53 3.71 12.20
C HIS A 174 -22.66 2.34 11.52
N ASN A 175 -23.90 1.93 11.20
CA ASN A 175 -24.12 0.71 10.43
C ASN A 175 -23.78 0.97 8.95
N LEU A 176 -22.58 0.57 8.52
CA LEU A 176 -22.06 0.76 7.18
C LEU A 176 -21.92 -0.61 6.46
N PRO A 177 -22.95 -1.06 5.72
CA PRO A 177 -22.89 -2.31 4.98
C PRO A 177 -21.73 -2.32 3.98
N ARG A 178 -21.20 -3.53 3.71
CA ARG A 178 -20.10 -3.74 2.76
C ARG A 178 -20.38 -3.08 1.41
N THR A 179 -19.50 -2.18 1.02
CA THR A 179 -19.53 -1.50 -0.28
C THR A 179 -18.12 -1.14 -0.74
N THR A 180 -17.96 -0.53 -1.91
CA THR A 180 -16.67 -0.05 -2.43
C THR A 180 -16.28 1.29 -1.78
N ALA A 181 -15.02 1.72 -1.95
CA ALA A 181 -14.58 3.05 -1.51
C ALA A 181 -15.44 4.17 -2.12
N GLN A 182 -15.78 4.06 -3.41
CA GLN A 182 -16.72 4.97 -4.07
C GLN A 182 -18.12 4.90 -3.45
N GLY A 183 -18.59 3.71 -3.10
CA GLY A 183 -19.89 3.51 -2.46
C GLY A 183 -19.96 4.10 -1.05
N ILE A 184 -18.86 4.10 -0.29
CA ILE A 184 -18.74 4.81 0.99
C ILE A 184 -18.80 6.32 0.75
N TYR A 185 -18.03 6.84 -0.20
CA TYR A 185 -18.02 8.26 -0.53
C TYR A 185 -19.42 8.80 -0.85
N ASN A 186 -20.20 8.05 -1.61
CA ASN A 186 -21.57 8.43 -2.01
C ASN A 186 -22.54 8.53 -0.82
N GLN A 187 -22.20 7.94 0.33
CA GLN A 187 -22.99 7.99 1.57
C GLN A 187 -22.53 9.11 2.51
N CYS A 188 -21.43 9.78 2.18
CA CYS A 188 -20.87 10.87 2.98
C CYS A 188 -21.35 12.24 2.52
N THR A 189 -21.36 13.19 3.45
CA THR A 189 -21.32 14.62 3.15
C THR A 189 -19.85 15.02 3.03
N PRO A 190 -19.41 15.62 1.91
CA PRO A 190 -18.05 16.11 1.77
C PRO A 190 -17.68 17.12 2.87
N VAL A 191 -16.47 17.04 3.38
CA VAL A 191 -15.94 17.90 4.44
C VAL A 191 -14.69 18.61 3.91
N SER A 192 -14.58 19.91 4.11
CA SER A 192 -13.36 20.64 3.72
C SER A 192 -12.17 20.22 4.59
N PRO A 193 -10.92 20.27 4.09
CA PRO A 193 -9.75 19.92 4.89
C PRO A 193 -9.64 20.70 6.21
N SER A 194 -10.06 21.96 6.22
CA SER A 194 -10.05 22.81 7.43
C SER A 194 -11.10 22.45 8.47
N GLN A 195 -12.10 21.65 8.10
CA GLN A 195 -13.20 21.20 8.97
C GLN A 195 -13.12 19.70 9.27
N ALA A 196 -12.13 19.02 8.68
CA ALA A 196 -11.89 17.61 8.92
C ALA A 196 -11.47 17.39 10.37
N LYS A 197 -12.05 16.36 11.00
CA LYS A 197 -11.77 15.97 12.39
C LYS A 197 -11.63 14.44 12.48
N ALA A 198 -11.04 13.98 13.57
CA ALA A 198 -10.95 12.56 13.84
C ALA A 198 -12.34 11.89 13.74
N GLY A 199 -12.37 10.69 13.16
CA GLY A 199 -13.59 9.94 12.85
C GLY A 199 -14.17 10.24 11.45
N ASP A 200 -13.74 11.29 10.77
CA ASP A 200 -14.09 11.48 9.36
C ASP A 200 -13.39 10.43 8.49
N ILE A 201 -13.97 10.16 7.33
CA ILE A 201 -13.39 9.26 6.35
C ILE A 201 -12.57 10.06 5.35
N ILE A 202 -11.37 9.59 5.03
CA ILE A 202 -10.51 10.20 4.02
C ILE A 202 -10.48 9.34 2.77
N PHE A 203 -10.59 9.97 1.61
CA PHE A 203 -10.69 9.35 0.31
C PHE A 203 -9.56 9.78 -0.61
N PHE A 204 -9.10 8.82 -1.43
CA PHE A 204 -8.03 9.04 -2.39
C PHE A 204 -8.42 8.57 -3.78
N THR A 205 -7.79 9.17 -4.80
CA THR A 205 -7.98 8.88 -6.21
C THR A 205 -6.69 8.37 -6.86
N GLY A 206 -6.82 7.58 -7.94
CA GLY A 206 -5.66 7.17 -8.75
C GLY A 206 -4.63 6.29 -8.03
N THR A 207 -4.98 5.68 -6.89
CA THR A 207 -4.11 4.73 -6.19
C THR A 207 -4.07 3.36 -6.89
N TYR A 208 -5.08 3.04 -7.67
CA TYR A 208 -5.14 1.94 -8.65
C TYR A 208 -6.20 2.26 -9.70
N ASN A 209 -6.28 1.46 -10.77
CA ASN A 209 -7.28 1.66 -11.83
C ASN A 209 -8.66 1.19 -11.37
N SER A 210 -9.44 2.08 -10.79
CA SER A 210 -10.79 1.84 -10.26
C SER A 210 -11.88 2.30 -11.24
N ALA A 211 -13.09 1.72 -11.13
CA ALA A 211 -14.23 2.08 -11.97
C ALA A 211 -14.81 3.49 -11.67
N GLY A 212 -14.41 4.11 -10.56
CA GLY A 212 -14.85 5.45 -10.15
C GLY A 212 -13.66 6.32 -9.74
N PRO A 213 -13.87 7.62 -9.46
CA PRO A 213 -12.81 8.52 -9.06
C PRO A 213 -12.17 8.14 -7.72
N VAL A 214 -12.91 7.53 -6.80
CA VAL A 214 -12.38 7.11 -5.51
C VAL A 214 -11.81 5.71 -5.60
N SER A 215 -10.52 5.58 -5.35
CA SER A 215 -9.80 4.31 -5.44
C SER A 215 -9.33 3.77 -4.09
N HIS A 216 -9.21 4.60 -3.06
CA HIS A 216 -8.79 4.17 -1.72
C HIS A 216 -9.48 4.97 -0.63
N VAL A 217 -9.56 4.39 0.58
CA VAL A 217 -10.26 4.97 1.72
C VAL A 217 -9.56 4.59 3.02
N GLY A 218 -9.59 5.51 3.99
CA GLY A 218 -9.12 5.32 5.36
C GLY A 218 -9.96 6.09 6.37
N ILE A 219 -9.70 5.90 7.65
CA ILE A 219 -10.32 6.64 8.75
C ILE A 219 -9.32 7.69 9.22
N TYR A 220 -9.73 8.94 9.22
CA TYR A 220 -8.90 10.05 9.69
C TYR A 220 -8.85 10.06 11.21
N CYS A 221 -7.65 10.07 11.76
CA CYS A 221 -7.38 10.03 13.20
C CYS A 221 -7.12 11.42 13.80
N GLY A 222 -7.11 12.47 12.97
CA GLY A 222 -6.67 13.80 13.40
C GLY A 222 -5.17 14.01 13.18
N GLU A 223 -4.70 15.26 13.32
CA GLU A 223 -3.27 15.66 13.27
C GLU A 223 -2.49 15.16 12.04
N GLY A 224 -3.19 15.02 10.90
CA GLY A 224 -2.56 14.54 9.68
C GLY A 224 -2.31 13.03 9.66
N VAL A 225 -2.95 12.27 10.52
CA VAL A 225 -2.83 10.82 10.62
C VAL A 225 -4.12 10.14 10.17
N MET A 226 -4.01 9.03 9.44
CA MET A 226 -5.10 8.11 9.16
C MET A 226 -4.73 6.69 9.56
N ILE A 227 -5.74 5.87 9.87
CA ILE A 227 -5.62 4.41 9.87
C ILE A 227 -6.31 3.84 8.64
N HIS A 228 -5.64 2.97 7.92
CA HIS A 228 -6.16 2.43 6.67
C HIS A 228 -5.70 0.99 6.44
N CYS A 229 -6.48 0.27 5.63
CA CYS A 229 -6.02 -1.01 5.12
C CYS A 229 -5.08 -0.76 3.94
N GLY A 230 -3.78 -0.57 4.31
CA GLY A 230 -2.65 -0.74 3.43
C GLY A 230 -2.25 -2.21 3.43
N ASP A 231 -0.99 -2.51 3.24
CA ASP A 231 -0.45 -3.85 3.48
C ASP A 231 0.82 -3.74 4.33
N PRO A 232 0.72 -3.98 5.63
CA PRO A 232 -0.48 -4.32 6.43
C PRO A 232 -1.37 -3.12 6.77
N ILE A 233 -2.49 -3.37 7.50
CA ILE A 233 -3.28 -2.31 8.15
C ILE A 233 -2.38 -1.55 9.10
N ARG A 234 -2.33 -0.22 8.96
CA ARG A 234 -1.40 0.64 9.69
C ARG A 234 -1.86 2.08 9.77
N TYR A 235 -1.21 2.83 10.61
CA TYR A 235 -1.26 4.29 10.57
C TYR A 235 -0.41 4.85 9.42
N ALA A 236 -0.83 5.96 8.84
CA ALA A 236 -0.09 6.67 7.80
C ALA A 236 -0.22 8.18 7.97
N ASN A 237 0.88 8.90 7.68
CA ASN A 237 0.87 10.35 7.62
C ASN A 237 0.32 10.81 6.27
N ILE A 238 -0.84 11.48 6.28
CA ILE A 238 -1.49 11.96 5.05
C ILE A 238 -0.78 13.15 4.40
N ASN A 239 0.14 13.81 5.11
CA ASN A 239 0.87 14.97 4.60
C ASN A 239 2.10 14.59 3.75
N THR A 240 2.32 13.29 3.49
CA THR A 240 3.37 12.87 2.57
C THR A 240 3.03 13.27 1.13
N PRO A 241 4.03 13.50 0.24
CA PRO A 241 3.78 13.86 -1.15
C PRO A 241 2.86 12.87 -1.87
N TYR A 242 3.02 11.57 -1.60
CA TYR A 242 2.17 10.54 -2.17
C TYR A 242 0.69 10.74 -1.82
N TRP A 243 0.34 10.82 -0.53
CA TRP A 243 -1.04 10.97 -0.10
C TRP A 243 -1.63 12.33 -0.51
N GLN A 244 -0.85 13.39 -0.50
CA GLN A 244 -1.28 14.71 -0.98
C GLN A 244 -1.60 14.71 -2.48
N LYS A 245 -0.78 14.06 -3.30
CA LYS A 245 -1.01 13.91 -4.75
C LYS A 245 -2.30 13.15 -5.05
N HIS A 246 -2.62 12.14 -4.23
CA HIS A 246 -3.77 11.28 -4.43
C HIS A 246 -4.99 11.68 -3.60
N PHE A 247 -4.89 12.72 -2.79
CA PHE A 247 -6.01 13.21 -1.97
C PHE A 247 -7.22 13.57 -2.85
N TYR A 248 -8.38 13.05 -2.47
CA TYR A 248 -9.65 13.34 -3.16
C TYR A 248 -10.59 14.19 -2.32
N SER A 249 -10.91 13.74 -1.12
CA SER A 249 -11.84 14.44 -0.22
C SER A 249 -11.80 13.86 1.19
N PHE A 250 -12.23 14.66 2.17
CA PHE A 250 -12.80 14.10 3.39
C PHE A 250 -14.31 13.96 3.26
N GLY A 251 -14.89 13.05 4.05
CA GLY A 251 -16.33 12.86 4.11
C GLY A 251 -16.78 12.40 5.48
N ARG A 252 -17.99 12.80 5.86
CA ARG A 252 -18.65 12.41 7.10
C ARG A 252 -19.93 11.65 6.76
N LEU A 253 -20.12 10.47 7.36
CA LEU A 253 -21.35 9.71 7.21
C LEU A 253 -22.55 10.51 7.71
N ARG A 254 -23.68 10.35 7.02
CA ARG A 254 -24.93 11.07 7.30
C ARG A 254 -25.72 10.42 8.40
#